data_8c1aa56aaca9cd07a7fdae8a649434c7
#
_entry.id   8c1aa56aaca9cd07a7fdae8a649434c7
#
_cell.length_a   1.000
_cell.length_b   1.000
_cell.length_c   1.000
_cell.angle_alpha   90.00
_cell.angle_beta   90.00
_cell.angle_gamma   90.00
#
_symmetry.space_group_name_H-M   'P 1'
#
loop_
_entity.id
_entity.type
_entity.pdbx_description
1 polymer ?
#
loop_
_entity_poly.entity_id
_entity_poly.type
_entity_poly.pdbx_seq_one_letter_code
_entity_poly.pdbx_strand_id
1 'polypeptide(L)'
;MIKRVCLFVALTTHIAFATDTIVINAKVITVDKDHPSAQAFAIDHGRFTAVGTNAEILKLKTVSTKVIDLKGETVTPGFNDAHLHPQAIFREGTPHYRVWLGGDRVKTMDELVAALKRQAAVTPAGARISGYGYNDELLGRHPNRHDLDKVSTTQPVEITHGSGHITVVNSYVLTASGVTKDTPNPKGGALDRDPDGTPNGVIRESARGVLSRGGGRDKTNAPTREEELDGYMTCFRQYSAKGITSVGIAGGSPSSFRTMQQLRDGGNPVRVGFMFSAGSFDQLQAAGIQQGFGDDRLRITALKNYQGNSLSGRTAWLSEAYSDRPDYFGIPPARTQEKLDEDYQKWWDAGWQVATHSNGDREIDMVLTAIEHAEAKNPRPDARWRIEHASVMNQALLERAKKDGVILVFHSYMWEYGNILASYGPQRLSMMHAYRTAINMGIPVAGHSDSPISAADPLLRIQDMVTRTSSEGVVVGGNQKVSVDEAIKVWTLDGAYTTFEETSKGSITPGKLADFVVLQKDPREVPPNTIKDIVLEATYLGGQKVYTAPPKAVAMIPQPPINYGDGNYGDGDEEENENAPY
;
A
#
# COMPACT_ATOMS: atom_id res chain seq x y z
N MET A 1 -16.64 -77.97 -1.52
CA MET A 1 -16.50 -76.57 -2.00
C MET A 1 -15.78 -75.76 -0.93
N ILE A 2 -14.47 -75.53 -1.07
CA ILE A 2 -13.65 -74.82 -0.13
C ILE A 2 -13.49 -73.41 -0.70
N LYS A 3 -14.10 -72.41 -0.06
CA LYS A 3 -13.93 -70.97 -0.41
C LYS A 3 -12.57 -70.48 0.11
N ARG A 4 -11.63 -70.18 -0.79
CA ARG A 4 -10.39 -69.48 -0.46
C ARG A 4 -10.72 -67.99 -0.33
N VAL A 5 -10.52 -67.43 0.88
CA VAL A 5 -10.54 -66.00 1.14
C VAL A 5 -9.12 -65.50 0.90
N CYS A 6 -8.92 -64.69 -0.15
CA CYS A 6 -7.67 -63.95 -0.36
C CYS A 6 -7.72 -62.68 0.47
N LEU A 7 -6.86 -62.63 1.49
CA LEU A 7 -6.65 -61.40 2.30
C LEU A 7 -5.67 -60.50 1.51
N PHE A 8 -6.17 -59.39 0.92
CA PHE A 8 -5.33 -58.36 0.34
C PHE A 8 -4.85 -57.44 1.48
N VAL A 9 -3.58 -57.59 1.87
CA VAL A 9 -2.90 -56.62 2.72
C VAL A 9 -2.43 -55.48 1.81
N ALA A 10 -3.13 -54.36 1.84
CA ALA A 10 -2.67 -53.14 1.20
C ALA A 10 -1.49 -52.57 2.02
N LEU A 11 -0.27 -52.79 1.58
CA LEU A 11 0.90 -52.04 2.06
C LEU A 11 0.77 -50.62 1.53
N THR A 12 0.32 -49.68 2.35
CA THR A 12 0.50 -48.26 2.10
C THR A 12 1.97 -47.93 2.34
N THR A 13 2.78 -47.96 1.30
CA THR A 13 4.12 -47.37 1.32
C THR A 13 3.94 -45.86 1.44
N HIS A 14 4.13 -45.33 2.64
CA HIS A 14 4.36 -43.92 2.83
C HIS A 14 5.68 -43.58 2.14
N ILE A 15 5.62 -43.05 0.93
CA ILE A 15 6.78 -42.40 0.31
C ILE A 15 7.04 -41.16 1.19
N ALA A 16 7.99 -41.26 2.07
CA ALA A 16 8.51 -40.09 2.80
C ALA A 16 9.23 -39.23 1.76
N PHE A 17 8.57 -38.18 1.28
CA PHE A 17 9.23 -37.16 0.49
C PHE A 17 10.36 -36.56 1.33
N ALA A 18 11.56 -36.47 0.75
CA ALA A 18 12.72 -35.89 1.41
C ALA A 18 12.43 -34.42 1.66
N THR A 19 12.35 -33.99 2.92
CA THR A 19 12.18 -32.59 3.31
C THR A 19 13.39 -31.78 2.86
N ASP A 20 13.19 -30.73 2.07
CA ASP A 20 14.26 -29.88 1.54
C ASP A 20 14.99 -29.10 2.65
N THR A 21 14.23 -28.51 3.55
CA THR A 21 14.77 -27.65 4.63
C THR A 21 13.96 -27.85 5.91
N ILE A 22 14.67 -27.90 7.04
CA ILE A 22 14.06 -27.74 8.37
C ILE A 22 14.65 -26.51 9.06
N VAL A 23 13.78 -25.77 9.76
CA VAL A 23 14.16 -24.66 10.62
C VAL A 23 13.90 -25.09 12.05
N ILE A 24 14.89 -24.93 12.93
CA ILE A 24 14.85 -25.37 14.32
C ILE A 24 15.30 -24.27 15.28
N ASN A 25 15.02 -24.47 16.57
CA ASN A 25 15.41 -23.58 17.66
C ASN A 25 14.90 -22.15 17.45
N ALA A 26 13.65 -21.99 17.01
CA ALA A 26 13.00 -20.72 16.79
C ALA A 26 11.89 -20.46 17.83
N LYS A 27 11.58 -19.18 18.08
CA LYS A 27 10.31 -18.74 18.65
C LYS A 27 9.35 -18.46 17.49
N VAL A 28 8.52 -19.42 17.10
CA VAL A 28 7.64 -19.26 15.93
C VAL A 28 6.29 -18.70 16.34
N ILE A 29 5.93 -17.53 15.83
CA ILE A 29 4.59 -16.95 15.88
C ILE A 29 3.87 -17.42 14.62
N THR A 30 2.99 -18.40 14.73
CA THR A 30 2.42 -19.08 13.56
C THR A 30 1.30 -18.30 12.89
N VAL A 31 0.57 -17.48 13.65
CA VAL A 31 -0.71 -16.86 13.24
C VAL A 31 -1.75 -17.94 12.86
N ASP A 32 -1.63 -19.12 13.46
CA ASP A 32 -2.62 -20.18 13.44
C ASP A 32 -3.36 -20.20 14.78
N LYS A 33 -4.69 -20.06 14.75
CA LYS A 33 -5.52 -19.99 15.96
C LYS A 33 -5.47 -21.28 16.81
N ASP A 34 -5.27 -22.43 16.17
CA ASP A 34 -5.28 -23.74 16.83
C ASP A 34 -3.88 -24.12 17.36
N HIS A 35 -2.82 -23.57 16.75
CA HIS A 35 -1.42 -23.79 17.13
C HIS A 35 -0.63 -22.46 17.09
N PRO A 36 -0.87 -21.52 18.03
CA PRO A 36 -0.36 -20.15 17.91
C PRO A 36 1.16 -20.00 18.02
N SER A 37 1.87 -21.04 18.44
CA SER A 37 3.32 -21.04 18.56
C SER A 37 3.93 -22.40 18.24
N ALA A 38 5.19 -22.38 17.78
CA ALA A 38 5.99 -23.59 17.53
C ALA A 38 7.48 -23.29 17.83
N GLN A 39 8.33 -24.33 17.74
CA GLN A 39 9.79 -24.25 17.90
C GLN A 39 10.52 -24.48 16.58
N ALA A 40 9.84 -25.11 15.60
CA ALA A 40 10.44 -25.58 14.38
C ALA A 40 9.39 -25.80 13.30
N PHE A 41 9.85 -25.88 12.04
CA PHE A 41 9.01 -26.26 10.90
C PHE A 41 9.85 -26.88 9.79
N ALA A 42 9.18 -27.63 8.91
CA ALA A 42 9.75 -28.23 7.72
C ALA A 42 9.20 -27.56 6.46
N ILE A 43 10.06 -27.47 5.44
CA ILE A 43 9.73 -26.89 4.13
C ILE A 43 10.08 -27.91 3.05
N ASP A 44 9.17 -28.07 2.10
CA ASP A 44 9.38 -28.84 0.88
C ASP A 44 8.68 -28.14 -0.28
N HIS A 45 9.34 -28.06 -1.44
CA HIS A 45 8.82 -27.39 -2.64
C HIS A 45 8.22 -25.99 -2.37
N GLY A 46 8.87 -25.20 -1.49
CA GLY A 46 8.49 -23.85 -1.15
C GLY A 46 7.25 -23.71 -0.26
N ARG A 47 6.78 -24.81 0.36
CA ARG A 47 5.64 -24.83 1.28
C ARG A 47 6.02 -25.40 2.63
N PHE A 48 5.35 -24.94 3.68
CA PHE A 48 5.42 -25.60 4.99
C PHE A 48 4.78 -26.99 4.89
N THR A 49 5.49 -28.02 5.37
CA THR A 49 4.99 -29.40 5.37
C THR A 49 4.71 -29.91 6.78
N ALA A 50 5.40 -29.39 7.78
CA ALA A 50 5.15 -29.66 9.18
C ALA A 50 5.54 -28.45 10.04
N VAL A 51 4.83 -28.26 11.15
CA VAL A 51 5.06 -27.19 12.14
C VAL A 51 4.91 -27.83 13.52
N GLY A 52 5.84 -27.60 14.45
CA GLY A 52 5.77 -28.21 15.78
C GLY A 52 7.01 -27.97 16.63
N THR A 53 7.32 -28.95 17.48
CA THR A 53 8.50 -28.91 18.35
C THR A 53 9.79 -29.28 17.58
N ASN A 54 10.95 -28.90 18.12
CA ASN A 54 12.23 -29.33 17.57
C ASN A 54 12.32 -30.84 17.42
N ALA A 55 11.84 -31.60 18.44
CA ALA A 55 11.91 -33.07 18.46
C ALA A 55 11.06 -33.71 17.37
N GLU A 56 9.90 -33.13 17.04
CA GLU A 56 9.03 -33.62 15.97
C GLU A 56 9.65 -33.36 14.59
N ILE A 57 10.08 -32.11 14.35
CA ILE A 57 10.62 -31.71 13.05
C ILE A 57 11.96 -32.37 12.73
N LEU A 58 12.82 -32.57 13.72
CA LEU A 58 14.09 -33.27 13.53
C LEU A 58 13.91 -34.73 13.04
N LYS A 59 12.78 -35.38 13.32
CA LYS A 59 12.46 -36.72 12.80
C LYS A 59 12.29 -36.76 11.28
N LEU A 60 12.00 -35.62 10.66
CA LEU A 60 11.83 -35.49 9.21
C LEU A 60 13.16 -35.28 8.47
N LYS A 61 14.27 -35.11 9.21
CA LYS A 61 15.59 -34.87 8.64
C LYS A 61 16.10 -36.10 7.89
N THR A 62 16.55 -35.90 6.66
CA THR A 62 17.29 -36.88 5.84
C THR A 62 18.74 -36.40 5.64
N VAL A 63 19.52 -37.18 4.91
CA VAL A 63 20.92 -36.81 4.59
C VAL A 63 21.02 -35.59 3.67
N SER A 64 19.99 -35.32 2.87
CA SER A 64 19.92 -34.19 1.94
C SER A 64 19.24 -32.94 2.56
N THR A 65 18.62 -33.06 3.72
CA THR A 65 17.86 -31.97 4.35
C THR A 65 18.80 -30.89 4.85
N LYS A 66 18.60 -29.67 4.38
CA LYS A 66 19.24 -28.45 4.92
C LYS A 66 18.66 -28.12 6.30
N VAL A 67 19.53 -27.89 7.27
CA VAL A 67 19.13 -27.48 8.62
C VAL A 67 19.51 -26.03 8.83
N ILE A 68 18.51 -25.22 9.23
CA ILE A 68 18.69 -23.82 9.65
C ILE A 68 18.42 -23.76 11.14
N ASP A 69 19.45 -23.48 11.94
CA ASP A 69 19.35 -23.28 13.39
C ASP A 69 19.27 -21.78 13.67
N LEU A 70 18.13 -21.33 14.19
CA LEU A 70 17.86 -19.90 14.48
C LEU A 70 18.26 -19.50 15.91
N LYS A 71 18.76 -20.40 16.74
CA LYS A 71 19.37 -20.10 18.06
C LYS A 71 18.49 -19.25 18.99
N GLY A 72 17.16 -19.39 18.88
CA GLY A 72 16.19 -18.67 19.72
C GLY A 72 15.64 -17.39 19.09
N GLU A 73 16.02 -17.04 17.86
CA GLU A 73 15.42 -15.93 17.12
C GLU A 73 13.92 -16.16 16.87
N THR A 74 13.21 -15.06 16.66
CA THR A 74 11.76 -15.09 16.43
C THR A 74 11.44 -15.20 14.96
N VAL A 75 10.44 -16.02 14.63
CA VAL A 75 9.91 -16.14 13.28
C VAL A 75 8.45 -15.74 13.25
N THR A 76 8.08 -14.89 12.27
CA THR A 76 6.69 -14.58 11.91
C THR A 76 6.42 -15.01 10.48
N PRO A 77 5.13 -15.17 10.06
CA PRO A 77 4.81 -15.22 8.64
C PRO A 77 5.36 -13.97 7.95
N GLY A 78 5.63 -14.06 6.66
CA GLY A 78 5.98 -12.90 5.86
C GLY A 78 4.89 -11.84 5.88
N PHE A 79 5.29 -10.58 6.00
CA PHE A 79 4.33 -9.47 6.04
C PHE A 79 3.65 -9.28 4.69
N ASN A 80 2.37 -8.90 4.73
CA ASN A 80 1.54 -8.64 3.58
C ASN A 80 1.05 -7.18 3.66
N ASP A 81 1.61 -6.31 2.82
CA ASP A 81 1.15 -4.93 2.67
C ASP A 81 -0.02 -4.92 1.68
N ALA A 82 -1.24 -4.73 2.18
CA ALA A 82 -2.45 -4.93 1.39
C ALA A 82 -2.68 -3.84 0.32
N HIS A 83 -1.96 -2.70 0.37
CA HIS A 83 -2.15 -1.58 -0.53
C HIS A 83 -0.91 -0.67 -0.56
N LEU A 84 -0.23 -0.61 -1.69
CA LEU A 84 0.86 0.31 -1.94
C LEU A 84 1.02 0.62 -3.43
N HIS A 85 1.91 1.57 -3.74
CA HIS A 85 2.19 2.05 -5.09
C HIS A 85 3.69 1.96 -5.36
N PRO A 86 4.22 0.81 -5.85
CA PRO A 86 5.65 0.68 -6.10
C PRO A 86 6.08 1.61 -7.22
N GLN A 87 7.24 2.19 -7.07
CA GLN A 87 7.81 3.12 -8.05
C GLN A 87 9.25 2.72 -8.37
N ALA A 88 9.70 3.03 -9.58
CA ALA A 88 11.10 2.87 -9.93
C ALA A 88 11.96 3.83 -9.09
N ILE A 89 12.97 3.30 -8.43
CA ILE A 89 13.90 4.08 -7.59
C ILE A 89 15.15 4.40 -8.41
N PHE A 90 15.42 5.69 -8.56
CA PHE A 90 16.61 6.20 -9.22
C PHE A 90 17.59 6.79 -8.20
N ARG A 91 18.88 6.67 -8.48
CA ARG A 91 19.92 7.17 -7.59
C ARG A 91 19.99 8.70 -7.61
N GLU A 92 20.18 9.32 -6.45
CA GLU A 92 20.44 10.75 -6.31
C GLU A 92 21.59 11.20 -7.22
N GLY A 93 21.45 12.34 -7.88
CA GLY A 93 22.42 12.86 -8.85
C GLY A 93 22.26 12.29 -10.26
N THR A 94 21.24 11.48 -10.54
CA THR A 94 20.86 11.08 -11.91
C THR A 94 19.71 11.94 -12.45
N PRO A 95 19.55 12.05 -13.77
CA PRO A 95 18.50 12.87 -14.37
C PRO A 95 17.08 12.47 -13.98
N HIS A 96 16.85 11.20 -13.68
CA HIS A 96 15.53 10.65 -13.33
C HIS A 96 15.23 10.64 -11.83
N TYR A 97 16.18 11.14 -11.02
CA TYR A 97 15.99 11.23 -9.58
C TYR A 97 14.87 12.20 -9.23
N ARG A 98 13.92 11.72 -8.45
CA ARG A 98 12.85 12.54 -7.89
C ARG A 98 13.24 12.94 -6.48
N VAL A 99 13.39 14.24 -6.23
CA VAL A 99 13.94 14.76 -4.98
C VAL A 99 13.02 14.44 -3.80
N TRP A 100 13.55 13.74 -2.80
CA TRP A 100 12.85 13.56 -1.54
C TRP A 100 12.85 14.87 -0.73
N LEU A 101 11.66 15.37 -0.42
CA LEU A 101 11.42 16.64 0.25
C LEU A 101 10.79 16.46 1.65
N GLY A 102 10.87 15.25 2.22
CA GLY A 102 10.29 14.93 3.54
C GLY A 102 11.02 15.61 4.69
N GLY A 103 10.34 15.69 5.84
CA GLY A 103 10.80 16.43 7.02
C GLY A 103 12.05 15.93 7.70
N ASP A 104 12.57 14.75 7.31
CA ASP A 104 13.89 14.26 7.71
C ASP A 104 15.03 14.98 6.97
N ARG A 105 14.76 15.58 5.81
CA ARG A 105 15.75 16.31 4.97
C ARG A 105 15.41 17.77 4.71
N VAL A 106 14.14 18.13 4.70
CA VAL A 106 13.64 19.47 4.32
C VAL A 106 12.68 19.97 5.38
N LYS A 107 13.09 21.01 6.09
CA LYS A 107 12.31 21.65 7.17
C LYS A 107 11.94 23.10 6.87
N THR A 108 12.57 23.70 5.86
CA THR A 108 12.39 25.10 5.49
C THR A 108 12.17 25.24 3.97
N MET A 109 11.54 26.34 3.57
CA MET A 109 11.32 26.64 2.16
C MET A 109 12.65 26.83 1.40
N ASP A 110 13.67 27.40 2.04
CA ASP A 110 14.99 27.59 1.42
C ASP A 110 15.71 26.24 1.19
N GLU A 111 15.60 25.29 2.12
CA GLU A 111 16.12 23.93 1.94
C GLU A 111 15.42 23.20 0.80
N LEU A 112 14.09 23.37 0.65
CA LEU A 112 13.32 22.82 -0.45
C LEU A 112 13.84 23.33 -1.80
N VAL A 113 13.94 24.66 -1.93
CA VAL A 113 14.45 25.29 -3.15
C VAL A 113 15.90 24.87 -3.44
N ALA A 114 16.75 24.80 -2.42
CA ALA A 114 18.14 24.36 -2.57
C ALA A 114 18.25 22.91 -3.04
N ALA A 115 17.41 22.02 -2.52
CA ALA A 115 17.38 20.62 -2.93
C ALA A 115 16.97 20.47 -4.41
N LEU A 116 15.92 21.17 -4.83
CA LEU A 116 15.48 21.17 -6.23
C LEU A 116 16.51 21.81 -7.17
N LYS A 117 17.22 22.86 -6.76
CA LYS A 117 18.32 23.45 -7.54
C LYS A 117 19.47 22.48 -7.77
N ARG A 118 19.81 21.65 -6.79
CA ARG A 118 20.84 20.59 -6.99
C ARG A 118 20.39 19.60 -8.06
N GLN A 119 19.11 19.21 -8.06
CA GLN A 119 18.57 18.33 -9.10
C GLN A 119 18.53 19.02 -10.47
N ALA A 120 18.17 20.30 -10.53
CA ALA A 120 18.16 21.08 -11.75
C ALA A 120 19.53 21.09 -12.46
N ALA A 121 20.63 21.10 -11.69
CA ALA A 121 21.99 21.11 -12.24
C ALA A 121 22.37 19.83 -13.01
N VAL A 122 21.69 18.70 -12.76
CA VAL A 122 21.92 17.41 -13.44
C VAL A 122 20.78 17.01 -14.37
N THR A 123 19.68 17.74 -14.33
CA THR A 123 18.52 17.50 -15.20
C THR A 123 18.75 18.15 -16.58
N PRO A 124 18.62 17.42 -17.69
CA PRO A 124 18.79 17.97 -19.04
C PRO A 124 17.89 19.19 -19.29
N ALA A 125 18.35 20.11 -20.15
CA ALA A 125 17.57 21.30 -20.50
C ALA A 125 16.19 20.90 -21.09
N GLY A 126 15.12 21.51 -20.60
CA GLY A 126 13.74 21.21 -20.99
C GLY A 126 13.12 20.03 -20.25
N ALA A 127 13.91 19.17 -19.64
CA ALA A 127 13.38 18.04 -18.86
C ALA A 127 12.80 18.52 -17.51
N ARG A 128 11.88 17.73 -16.96
CA ARG A 128 11.17 18.05 -15.71
C ARG A 128 12.07 17.87 -14.50
N ILE A 129 12.05 18.82 -13.59
CA ILE A 129 12.64 18.74 -12.26
C ILE A 129 11.51 18.32 -11.31
N SER A 130 11.64 17.16 -10.69
CA SER A 130 10.60 16.57 -9.86
C SER A 130 11.02 16.39 -8.40
N GLY A 131 10.04 16.57 -7.49
CA GLY A 131 10.21 16.27 -6.07
C GLY A 131 8.91 15.77 -5.44
N TYR A 132 9.00 15.15 -4.24
CA TYR A 132 7.82 14.66 -3.54
C TYR A 132 8.04 14.58 -2.03
N GLY A 133 6.94 14.44 -1.29
CA GLY A 133 6.98 14.18 0.15
C GLY A 133 7.12 15.45 1.01
N TYR A 134 6.98 16.67 0.45
CA TYR A 134 7.01 17.85 1.27
C TYR A 134 5.84 17.89 2.25
N ASN A 135 6.06 18.50 3.42
CA ASN A 135 5.07 18.70 4.46
C ASN A 135 4.84 20.19 4.66
N ASP A 136 3.62 20.68 4.39
CA ASP A 136 3.26 22.08 4.47
C ASP A 136 3.24 22.63 5.90
N GLU A 137 2.98 21.79 6.91
CA GLU A 137 3.03 22.19 8.31
C GLU A 137 4.46 22.50 8.76
N LEU A 138 5.44 21.64 8.38
CA LEU A 138 6.85 21.90 8.67
C LEU A 138 7.38 23.11 7.93
N LEU A 139 6.91 23.35 6.70
CA LEU A 139 7.28 24.50 5.89
C LEU A 139 6.53 25.80 6.28
N GLY A 140 5.49 25.70 7.14
CA GLY A 140 4.61 26.79 7.54
C GLY A 140 3.53 27.14 6.52
N ARG A 141 3.61 26.62 5.29
CA ARG A 141 2.63 26.75 4.20
C ARG A 141 2.95 25.80 3.06
N HIS A 142 2.02 25.60 2.16
CA HIS A 142 2.36 24.99 0.87
C HIS A 142 3.39 25.84 0.12
N PRO A 143 4.44 25.21 -0.52
CA PRO A 143 5.18 25.87 -1.59
C PRO A 143 4.24 26.34 -2.70
N ASN A 144 4.62 27.34 -3.46
CA ASN A 144 3.82 27.84 -4.58
C ASN A 144 4.69 28.13 -5.80
N ARG A 145 4.09 28.58 -6.92
CA ARG A 145 4.85 28.89 -8.14
C ARG A 145 6.01 29.86 -7.91
N HIS A 146 5.87 30.84 -7.02
CA HIS A 146 6.91 31.84 -6.75
C HIS A 146 8.14 31.23 -6.06
N ASP A 147 7.97 30.17 -5.27
CA ASP A 147 9.08 29.41 -4.68
C ASP A 147 9.75 28.56 -5.75
N LEU A 148 8.95 27.85 -6.59
CA LEU A 148 9.46 26.98 -7.64
C LEU A 148 10.09 27.75 -8.81
N ASP A 149 9.65 28.96 -9.10
CA ASP A 149 10.28 29.86 -10.08
C ASP A 149 11.70 30.25 -9.67
N LYS A 150 12.03 30.23 -8.37
CA LYS A 150 13.44 30.39 -7.90
C LYS A 150 14.33 29.21 -8.29
N VAL A 151 13.76 28.05 -8.61
CA VAL A 151 14.48 26.86 -9.11
C VAL A 151 14.71 26.99 -10.62
N SER A 152 13.63 27.20 -11.39
CA SER A 152 13.70 27.43 -12.83
C SER A 152 12.43 28.16 -13.34
N THR A 153 12.61 29.09 -14.28
CA THR A 153 11.53 29.71 -15.05
C THR A 153 11.49 29.22 -16.50
N THR A 154 12.45 28.37 -16.90
CA THR A 154 12.64 27.88 -18.27
C THR A 154 12.48 26.38 -18.41
N GLN A 155 12.35 25.66 -17.28
CA GLN A 155 12.09 24.22 -17.24
C GLN A 155 10.87 23.93 -16.37
N PRO A 156 10.14 22.85 -16.62
CA PRO A 156 9.04 22.43 -15.76
C PRO A 156 9.58 22.00 -14.38
N VAL A 157 9.02 22.57 -13.32
CA VAL A 157 9.27 22.16 -11.93
C VAL A 157 7.95 21.72 -11.32
N GLU A 158 7.91 20.50 -10.81
CA GLU A 158 6.72 19.90 -10.23
C GLU A 158 7.07 19.14 -8.95
N ILE A 159 6.35 19.40 -7.87
CA ILE A 159 6.52 18.69 -6.61
C ILE A 159 5.18 18.19 -6.09
N THR A 160 5.19 17.05 -5.42
CA THR A 160 4.00 16.43 -4.83
C THR A 160 4.08 16.49 -3.30
N HIS A 161 2.99 16.89 -2.67
CA HIS A 161 2.82 16.85 -1.22
C HIS A 161 2.91 15.42 -0.69
N GLY A 162 3.27 15.26 0.60
CA GLY A 162 3.33 13.96 1.27
C GLY A 162 2.04 13.13 1.18
N SER A 163 0.88 13.77 1.00
CA SER A 163 -0.40 13.07 0.78
C SER A 163 -0.55 12.39 -0.58
N GLY A 164 0.26 12.76 -1.58
CA GLY A 164 0.05 12.33 -2.97
C GLY A 164 -1.07 13.08 -3.72
N HIS A 165 -1.93 13.84 -3.04
CA HIS A 165 -3.14 14.47 -3.58
C HIS A 165 -3.00 15.95 -3.94
N ILE A 166 -1.87 16.59 -3.60
CA ILE A 166 -1.60 17.99 -3.89
C ILE A 166 -0.32 18.09 -4.70
N THR A 167 -0.41 18.71 -5.85
CA THR A 167 0.73 18.99 -6.73
C THR A 167 1.01 20.48 -6.72
N VAL A 168 2.28 20.85 -6.70
CA VAL A 168 2.70 22.25 -6.86
C VAL A 168 3.60 22.37 -8.07
N VAL A 169 3.29 23.33 -8.93
CA VAL A 169 4.01 23.58 -10.17
C VAL A 169 4.49 25.02 -10.28
N ASN A 170 5.56 25.22 -11.05
CA ASN A 170 6.06 26.57 -11.34
C ASN A 170 5.22 27.30 -12.41
N SER A 171 5.53 28.58 -12.64
CA SER A 171 4.85 29.41 -13.66
C SER A 171 5.03 28.86 -15.07
N TYR A 172 6.14 28.19 -15.36
CA TYR A 172 6.37 27.52 -16.65
C TYR A 172 5.29 26.47 -16.94
N VAL A 173 5.01 25.57 -15.99
CA VAL A 173 4.01 24.51 -16.15
C VAL A 173 2.60 25.09 -16.28
N LEU A 174 2.22 26.07 -15.47
CA LEU A 174 0.91 26.73 -15.58
C LEU A 174 0.71 27.34 -16.97
N THR A 175 1.70 28.07 -17.48
CA THR A 175 1.65 28.70 -18.79
C THR A 175 1.56 27.65 -19.91
N ALA A 176 2.40 26.62 -19.85
CA ALA A 176 2.41 25.53 -20.83
C ALA A 176 1.08 24.75 -20.84
N SER A 177 0.40 24.65 -19.69
CA SER A 177 -0.89 24.00 -19.56
C SER A 177 -2.08 24.90 -19.91
N GLY A 178 -1.85 26.18 -20.25
CA GLY A 178 -2.92 27.15 -20.54
C GLY A 178 -3.75 27.53 -19.32
N VAL A 179 -3.21 27.33 -18.12
CA VAL A 179 -3.88 27.69 -16.85
C VAL A 179 -3.75 29.17 -16.60
N THR A 180 -4.88 29.88 -16.52
CA THR A 180 -4.98 31.33 -16.40
C THR A 180 -5.85 31.72 -15.19
N LYS A 181 -5.98 33.01 -14.96
CA LYS A 181 -6.88 33.56 -13.95
C LYS A 181 -8.34 33.14 -14.17
N ASP A 182 -8.74 32.95 -15.42
CA ASP A 182 -10.11 32.58 -15.79
C ASP A 182 -10.36 31.06 -15.78
N THR A 183 -9.33 30.24 -15.55
CA THR A 183 -9.48 28.78 -15.45
C THR A 183 -10.31 28.46 -14.20
N PRO A 184 -11.50 27.84 -14.34
CA PRO A 184 -12.34 27.51 -13.19
C PRO A 184 -11.74 26.33 -12.40
N ASN A 185 -12.15 26.19 -11.15
CA ASN A 185 -11.92 24.95 -10.41
C ASN A 185 -12.74 23.82 -11.04
N PRO A 186 -12.14 22.69 -11.39
CA PRO A 186 -12.89 21.55 -11.87
C PRO A 186 -13.70 20.92 -10.72
N LYS A 187 -14.73 20.16 -11.06
CA LYS A 187 -15.50 19.39 -10.08
C LYS A 187 -14.60 18.40 -9.37
N GLY A 188 -14.66 18.36 -8.06
CA GLY A 188 -13.81 17.46 -7.24
C GLY A 188 -12.37 17.93 -7.05
N GLY A 189 -12.01 19.15 -7.43
CA GLY A 189 -10.67 19.69 -7.25
C GLY A 189 -10.63 21.21 -7.09
N ALA A 190 -9.46 21.75 -6.73
CA ALA A 190 -9.27 23.18 -6.54
C ALA A 190 -7.90 23.65 -7.03
N LEU A 191 -7.87 24.87 -7.56
CA LEU A 191 -6.67 25.65 -7.84
C LEU A 191 -6.55 26.72 -6.77
N ASP A 192 -5.51 26.67 -5.95
CA ASP A 192 -5.23 27.74 -5.00
C ASP A 192 -4.77 28.99 -5.77
N ARG A 193 -5.11 30.17 -5.24
CA ARG A 193 -4.89 31.43 -5.97
C ARG A 193 -4.17 32.47 -5.12
N ASP A 194 -3.42 33.31 -5.80
CA ASP A 194 -2.89 34.55 -5.24
C ASP A 194 -4.04 35.54 -4.95
N PRO A 195 -3.83 36.60 -4.14
CA PRO A 195 -4.86 37.59 -3.81
C PRO A 195 -5.50 38.27 -5.03
N ASP A 196 -4.80 38.35 -6.15
CA ASP A 196 -5.32 38.91 -7.40
C ASP A 196 -6.20 37.93 -8.20
N GLY A 197 -6.36 36.70 -7.71
CA GLY A 197 -7.13 35.61 -8.34
C GLY A 197 -6.35 34.76 -9.33
N THR A 198 -5.05 35.02 -9.54
CA THR A 198 -4.20 34.17 -10.41
C THR A 198 -3.87 32.84 -9.72
N PRO A 199 -3.96 31.69 -10.40
CA PRO A 199 -3.53 30.40 -9.84
C PRO A 199 -2.07 30.46 -9.35
N ASN A 200 -1.85 30.08 -8.08
CA ASN A 200 -0.54 30.19 -7.44
C ASN A 200 0.34 28.95 -7.59
N GLY A 201 -0.11 27.96 -8.36
CA GLY A 201 0.63 26.73 -8.64
C GLY A 201 0.30 25.56 -7.70
N VAL A 202 -0.46 25.78 -6.62
CA VAL A 202 -0.96 24.68 -5.76
C VAL A 202 -2.25 24.14 -6.36
N ILE A 203 -2.26 22.84 -6.65
CA ILE A 203 -3.30 22.14 -7.40
C ILE A 203 -3.75 20.93 -6.59
N ARG A 204 -5.05 20.87 -6.27
CA ARG A 204 -5.63 19.89 -5.36
C ARG A 204 -6.54 18.92 -6.12
N GLU A 205 -6.40 17.62 -5.77
CA GLU A 205 -7.27 16.52 -6.20
C GLU A 205 -7.44 16.45 -7.73
N SER A 206 -8.67 16.31 -8.23
CA SER A 206 -8.96 16.21 -9.66
C SER A 206 -8.52 17.44 -10.49
N ALA A 207 -8.19 18.58 -9.83
CA ALA A 207 -7.65 19.73 -10.55
C ALA A 207 -6.29 19.44 -11.23
N ARG A 208 -5.59 18.35 -10.88
CA ARG A 208 -4.38 17.91 -11.59
C ARG A 208 -4.64 17.67 -13.08
N GLY A 209 -5.86 17.29 -13.47
CA GLY A 209 -6.26 17.10 -14.86
C GLY A 209 -6.11 18.38 -15.73
N VAL A 210 -6.07 19.57 -15.14
CA VAL A 210 -5.83 20.82 -15.94
C VAL A 210 -4.39 20.90 -16.48
N LEU A 211 -3.44 20.12 -15.92
CA LEU A 211 -2.03 20.11 -16.33
C LEU A 211 -1.76 19.17 -17.50
N SER A 212 -2.68 18.30 -17.88
CA SER A 212 -2.46 17.25 -18.89
C SER A 212 -2.26 17.78 -20.30
N ARG A 213 -2.72 19.02 -20.56
CA ARG A 213 -2.75 19.59 -21.92
C ARG A 213 -1.45 20.28 -22.40
N GLY A 214 -0.51 20.58 -21.53
CA GLY A 214 0.65 21.37 -21.92
C GLY A 214 2.00 20.97 -21.33
N GLY A 215 2.02 20.16 -20.28
CA GLY A 215 3.25 19.69 -19.64
C GLY A 215 3.63 18.29 -20.10
N GLY A 216 3.52 17.98 -21.40
CA GLY A 216 3.74 16.66 -21.97
C GLY A 216 4.95 15.95 -21.33
N ARG A 217 4.82 14.65 -21.05
CA ARG A 217 5.96 13.82 -20.66
C ARG A 217 7.07 14.08 -21.67
N ASP A 218 8.18 14.59 -21.18
CA ASP A 218 9.39 14.68 -22.00
C ASP A 218 9.82 13.26 -22.34
N LYS A 219 9.42 12.80 -23.53
CA LYS A 219 9.80 11.47 -24.03
C LYS A 219 11.28 11.39 -24.35
N THR A 220 11.97 12.54 -24.44
CA THR A 220 13.40 12.60 -24.79
C THR A 220 14.28 12.29 -23.60
N ASN A 221 13.76 12.44 -22.36
CA ASN A 221 14.45 12.15 -21.11
C ASN A 221 13.72 11.09 -20.28
N ALA A 222 12.95 10.19 -20.89
CA ALA A 222 12.39 9.05 -20.17
C ALA A 222 13.50 8.05 -19.84
N PRO A 223 13.45 7.37 -18.67
CA PRO A 223 14.39 6.28 -18.39
C PRO A 223 14.25 5.18 -19.45
N THR A 224 15.35 4.52 -19.76
CA THR A 224 15.30 3.32 -20.60
C THR A 224 14.49 2.23 -19.87
N ARG A 225 13.99 1.26 -20.62
CA ARG A 225 13.24 0.14 -20.04
C ARG A 225 14.07 -0.65 -19.01
N GLU A 226 15.36 -0.80 -19.25
CA GLU A 226 16.29 -1.48 -18.34
C GLU A 226 16.45 -0.69 -17.02
N GLU A 227 16.68 0.63 -17.12
CA GLU A 227 16.76 1.51 -15.94
C GLU A 227 15.46 1.50 -15.12
N GLU A 228 14.31 1.51 -15.80
CA GLU A 228 13.00 1.43 -15.16
C GLU A 228 12.83 0.10 -14.39
N LEU A 229 13.14 -1.03 -15.02
CA LEU A 229 13.05 -2.36 -14.39
C LEU A 229 14.04 -2.50 -13.22
N ASP A 230 15.26 -2.01 -13.34
CA ASP A 230 16.24 -2.01 -12.23
C ASP A 230 15.77 -1.12 -11.08
N GLY A 231 15.21 0.04 -11.39
CA GLY A 231 14.59 0.92 -10.40
C GLY A 231 13.46 0.23 -9.62
N TYR A 232 12.54 -0.45 -10.30
CA TYR A 232 11.49 -1.23 -9.64
C TYR A 232 12.05 -2.42 -8.85
N MET A 233 13.03 -3.13 -9.38
CA MET A 233 13.69 -4.23 -8.67
C MET A 233 14.34 -3.72 -7.36
N THR A 234 14.92 -2.53 -7.39
CA THR A 234 15.47 -1.85 -6.20
C THR A 234 14.37 -1.57 -5.17
N CYS A 235 13.21 -1.07 -5.60
CA CYS A 235 12.04 -0.87 -4.75
C CYS A 235 11.59 -2.18 -4.07
N PHE A 236 11.45 -3.25 -4.83
CA PHE A 236 11.02 -4.54 -4.28
C PHE A 236 12.05 -5.18 -3.34
N ARG A 237 13.35 -4.98 -3.59
CA ARG A 237 14.41 -5.38 -2.64
C ARG A 237 14.32 -4.61 -1.32
N GLN A 238 13.92 -3.34 -1.35
CA GLN A 238 13.69 -2.57 -0.12
C GLN A 238 12.47 -3.10 0.64
N TYR A 239 11.38 -3.50 -0.04
CA TYR A 239 10.24 -4.15 0.60
C TYR A 239 10.65 -5.46 1.28
N SER A 240 11.39 -6.31 0.58
CA SER A 240 11.87 -7.57 1.19
C SER A 240 12.82 -7.33 2.37
N ALA A 241 13.61 -6.24 2.37
CA ALA A 241 14.45 -5.84 3.50
C ALA A 241 13.65 -5.39 4.74
N LYS A 242 12.36 -5.11 4.57
CA LYS A 242 11.40 -4.81 5.64
C LYS A 242 10.49 -5.99 5.98
N GLY A 243 10.80 -7.20 5.46
CA GLY A 243 10.03 -8.41 5.74
C GLY A 243 8.75 -8.55 4.93
N ILE A 244 8.48 -7.65 4.00
CA ILE A 244 7.32 -7.74 3.13
C ILE A 244 7.57 -8.83 2.09
N THR A 245 6.71 -9.84 2.10
CA THR A 245 6.73 -10.97 1.16
C THR A 245 5.60 -10.92 0.14
N SER A 246 4.55 -10.13 0.42
CA SER A 246 3.42 -9.91 -0.47
C SER A 246 3.00 -8.45 -0.46
N VAL A 247 2.61 -7.93 -1.62
CA VAL A 247 2.08 -6.57 -1.77
C VAL A 247 0.80 -6.56 -2.60
N GLY A 248 -0.14 -5.67 -2.24
CA GLY A 248 -1.26 -5.28 -3.07
C GLY A 248 -0.92 -4.00 -3.84
N ILE A 249 -0.67 -4.08 -5.13
CA ILE A 249 -0.45 -2.89 -5.96
C ILE A 249 -1.80 -2.25 -6.26
N ALA A 250 -2.02 -1.04 -5.73
CA ALA A 250 -3.31 -0.38 -5.73
C ALA A 250 -3.50 0.56 -6.93
N GLY A 251 -3.98 -0.01 -8.00
CA GLY A 251 -4.26 0.69 -9.25
C GLY A 251 -3.09 0.64 -10.23
N GLY A 252 -3.35 0.11 -11.39
CA GLY A 252 -2.37 0.06 -12.46
C GLY A 252 -3.04 -0.16 -13.82
N SER A 253 -2.31 0.21 -14.85
CA SER A 253 -2.71 0.03 -16.26
C SER A 253 -2.24 -1.32 -16.80
N PRO A 254 -2.69 -1.74 -18.00
CA PRO A 254 -2.12 -2.90 -18.68
C PRO A 254 -0.61 -2.80 -18.92
N SER A 255 -0.07 -1.59 -19.14
CA SER A 255 1.38 -1.39 -19.26
C SER A 255 2.12 -1.62 -17.93
N SER A 256 1.57 -1.15 -16.81
CA SER A 256 2.12 -1.42 -15.47
C SER A 256 2.10 -2.92 -15.16
N PHE A 257 1.02 -3.62 -15.52
CA PHE A 257 0.94 -5.08 -15.34
C PHE A 257 2.04 -5.80 -16.13
N ARG A 258 2.31 -5.37 -17.37
CA ARG A 258 3.43 -5.90 -18.18
C ARG A 258 4.78 -5.68 -17.48
N THR A 259 4.97 -4.54 -16.82
CA THR A 259 6.16 -4.29 -16.01
C THR A 259 6.28 -5.32 -14.88
N MET A 260 5.18 -5.59 -14.16
CA MET A 260 5.17 -6.60 -13.09
C MET A 260 5.44 -8.02 -13.61
N GLN A 261 4.97 -8.36 -14.82
CA GLN A 261 5.31 -9.65 -15.45
C GLN A 261 6.82 -9.77 -15.70
N GLN A 262 7.46 -8.75 -16.24
CA GLN A 262 8.91 -8.75 -16.46
C GLN A 262 9.71 -8.82 -15.16
N LEU A 263 9.25 -8.13 -14.11
CA LEU A 263 9.87 -8.22 -12.78
C LEU A 263 9.70 -9.60 -12.15
N ARG A 264 8.52 -10.22 -12.29
CA ARG A 264 8.30 -11.61 -11.87
C ARG A 264 9.28 -12.56 -12.54
N ASP A 265 9.41 -12.46 -13.86
CA ASP A 265 10.30 -13.30 -14.68
C ASP A 265 11.78 -13.03 -14.36
N GLY A 266 12.12 -11.81 -13.96
CA GLY A 266 13.43 -11.39 -13.46
C GLY A 266 13.73 -11.78 -11.99
N GLY A 267 12.82 -12.51 -11.31
CA GLY A 267 13.05 -12.99 -9.95
C GLY A 267 12.77 -11.96 -8.84
N ASN A 268 11.81 -11.06 -9.04
CA ASN A 268 11.33 -10.13 -8.01
C ASN A 268 11.17 -10.84 -6.64
N PRO A 269 11.70 -10.29 -5.53
CA PRO A 269 11.71 -10.95 -4.22
C PRO A 269 10.40 -10.86 -3.44
N VAL A 270 9.30 -10.40 -4.05
CA VAL A 270 8.00 -10.17 -3.40
C VAL A 270 6.87 -10.70 -4.29
N ARG A 271 5.82 -11.28 -3.71
CA ARG A 271 4.59 -11.65 -4.44
C ARG A 271 3.74 -10.43 -4.69
N VAL A 272 3.09 -10.38 -5.83
CA VAL A 272 2.30 -9.22 -6.27
C VAL A 272 0.85 -9.62 -6.47
N GLY A 273 -0.05 -9.04 -5.67
CA GLY A 273 -1.47 -8.91 -5.96
C GLY A 273 -1.69 -7.61 -6.72
N PHE A 274 -2.12 -7.68 -7.97
CA PHE A 274 -2.27 -6.50 -8.82
C PHE A 274 -3.74 -6.11 -8.93
N MET A 275 -4.06 -4.88 -8.56
CA MET A 275 -5.37 -4.29 -8.76
C MET A 275 -5.31 -3.39 -9.99
N PHE A 276 -6.11 -3.69 -11.01
CA PHE A 276 -6.23 -2.77 -12.15
C PHE A 276 -7.03 -1.53 -11.77
N SER A 277 -6.66 -0.36 -12.29
CA SER A 277 -7.53 0.81 -12.25
C SER A 277 -8.90 0.46 -12.85
N ALA A 278 -9.98 0.89 -12.21
CA ALA A 278 -11.35 0.54 -12.61
C ALA A 278 -11.70 0.98 -14.05
N GLY A 279 -11.06 2.05 -14.55
CA GLY A 279 -11.16 2.45 -15.97
C GLY A 279 -10.65 1.41 -16.98
N SER A 280 -9.87 0.41 -16.53
CA SER A 280 -9.45 -0.70 -17.40
C SER A 280 -10.50 -1.83 -17.51
N PHE A 281 -11.61 -1.75 -16.78
CA PHE A 281 -12.59 -2.82 -16.67
C PHE A 281 -13.09 -3.33 -18.03
N ASP A 282 -13.53 -2.45 -18.93
CA ASP A 282 -14.08 -2.84 -20.23
C ASP A 282 -13.05 -3.54 -21.12
N GLN A 283 -11.78 -3.10 -21.05
CA GLN A 283 -10.68 -3.74 -21.76
C GLN A 283 -10.42 -5.15 -21.22
N LEU A 284 -10.46 -5.34 -19.90
CA LEU A 284 -10.28 -6.64 -19.27
C LEU A 284 -11.42 -7.60 -19.62
N GLN A 285 -12.66 -7.12 -19.56
CA GLN A 285 -13.83 -7.91 -19.93
C GLN A 285 -13.79 -8.33 -21.41
N ALA A 286 -13.49 -7.41 -22.32
CA ALA A 286 -13.35 -7.70 -23.74
C ALA A 286 -12.24 -8.73 -24.03
N ALA A 287 -11.19 -8.74 -23.22
CA ALA A 287 -10.09 -9.71 -23.30
C ALA A 287 -10.40 -11.05 -22.58
N GLY A 288 -11.54 -11.19 -21.92
CA GLY A 288 -11.89 -12.38 -21.13
C GLY A 288 -11.03 -12.56 -19.87
N ILE A 289 -10.42 -11.47 -19.38
CA ILE A 289 -9.58 -11.50 -18.18
C ILE A 289 -10.46 -11.29 -16.94
N GLN A 290 -10.28 -12.16 -15.95
CA GLN A 290 -11.04 -12.17 -14.70
C GLN A 290 -10.12 -12.03 -13.49
N GLN A 291 -10.68 -11.60 -12.37
CA GLN A 291 -10.03 -11.69 -11.05
C GLN A 291 -9.53 -13.11 -10.78
N GLY A 292 -8.37 -13.23 -10.13
CA GLY A 292 -7.74 -14.51 -9.84
C GLY A 292 -6.80 -15.02 -10.93
N PHE A 293 -6.77 -14.40 -12.12
CA PHE A 293 -5.83 -14.77 -13.18
C PHE A 293 -4.38 -14.49 -12.75
N GLY A 294 -3.50 -15.48 -12.97
CA GLY A 294 -2.09 -15.40 -12.61
C GLY A 294 -1.63 -16.63 -11.82
N ASP A 295 -0.58 -16.44 -11.03
CA ASP A 295 0.05 -17.51 -10.22
C ASP A 295 0.36 -17.01 -8.79
N ASP A 296 1.11 -17.80 -8.00
CA ASP A 296 1.52 -17.43 -6.64
C ASP A 296 2.52 -16.24 -6.61
N ARG A 297 3.04 -15.79 -7.75
CA ARG A 297 4.03 -14.70 -7.85
C ARG A 297 3.43 -13.39 -8.36
N LEU A 298 2.46 -13.46 -9.26
CA LEU A 298 1.75 -12.31 -9.82
C LEU A 298 0.31 -12.71 -10.15
N ARG A 299 -0.65 -12.08 -9.49
CA ARG A 299 -2.07 -12.37 -9.64
C ARG A 299 -2.88 -11.09 -9.74
N ILE A 300 -3.92 -11.09 -10.58
CA ILE A 300 -4.92 -10.03 -10.62
C ILE A 300 -5.89 -10.25 -9.45
N THR A 301 -5.99 -9.28 -8.55
CA THR A 301 -6.76 -9.44 -7.30
C THR A 301 -8.05 -8.65 -7.26
N ALA A 302 -8.09 -7.45 -7.83
CA ALA A 302 -9.28 -6.59 -7.77
C ALA A 302 -9.24 -5.49 -8.84
N LEU A 303 -10.32 -4.71 -8.90
CA LEU A 303 -10.32 -3.36 -9.50
C LEU A 303 -10.05 -2.32 -8.40
N LYS A 304 -9.19 -1.33 -8.67
CA LYS A 304 -8.99 -0.16 -7.81
C LYS A 304 -9.85 0.99 -8.30
N ASN A 305 -10.65 1.52 -7.41
CA ASN A 305 -11.51 2.68 -7.63
C ASN A 305 -11.21 3.80 -6.63
N TYR A 306 -11.63 5.01 -6.95
CA TYR A 306 -11.54 6.19 -6.10
C TYR A 306 -12.93 6.79 -5.90
N GLN A 307 -13.31 7.03 -4.64
CA GLN A 307 -14.52 7.74 -4.26
C GLN A 307 -14.21 8.53 -3.00
N GLY A 308 -13.46 9.60 -3.17
CA GLY A 308 -13.04 10.46 -2.08
C GLY A 308 -11.64 11.01 -2.24
N ASN A 309 -11.25 11.80 -1.25
CA ASN A 309 -10.06 12.64 -1.26
C ASN A 309 -9.11 12.32 -0.11
N SER A 310 -8.10 13.16 0.12
CA SER A 310 -7.00 12.88 1.03
C SER A 310 -7.31 13.19 2.49
N LEU A 311 -6.96 12.27 3.39
CA LEU A 311 -6.97 12.54 4.83
C LEU A 311 -5.87 13.53 5.22
N SER A 312 -4.60 13.23 4.91
CA SER A 312 -3.46 14.09 5.27
C SER A 312 -3.40 15.39 4.46
N GLY A 313 -4.01 15.45 3.27
CA GLY A 313 -4.21 16.69 2.51
C GLY A 313 -5.34 17.57 3.03
N ARG A 314 -6.10 17.10 4.02
CA ARG A 314 -7.28 17.77 4.59
C ARG A 314 -8.33 18.16 3.54
N THR A 315 -8.55 17.26 2.58
CA THR A 315 -9.53 17.37 1.50
C THR A 315 -10.65 16.35 1.60
N ALA A 316 -10.53 15.34 2.49
CA ALA A 316 -11.57 14.33 2.75
C ALA A 316 -12.92 15.00 3.05
N TRP A 317 -13.99 14.53 2.40
CA TRP A 317 -15.32 15.13 2.53
C TRP A 317 -16.05 14.59 3.77
N LEU A 318 -16.38 15.51 4.68
CA LEU A 318 -16.88 15.22 6.01
C LEU A 318 -18.33 15.67 6.19
N SER A 319 -19.07 14.96 7.05
CA SER A 319 -20.43 15.34 7.47
C SER A 319 -20.47 16.57 8.36
N GLU A 320 -19.40 16.80 9.13
CA GLU A 320 -19.21 17.99 9.97
C GLU A 320 -17.91 18.69 9.55
N ALA A 321 -17.83 20.02 9.76
CA ALA A 321 -16.65 20.80 9.42
C ALA A 321 -15.38 20.31 10.12
N TYR A 322 -14.23 20.58 9.53
CA TYR A 322 -12.94 20.38 10.21
C TYR A 322 -12.90 21.23 11.49
N SER A 323 -12.31 20.67 12.57
CA SER A 323 -12.36 21.33 13.87
C SER A 323 -11.59 22.65 13.93
N ASP A 324 -10.57 22.81 13.07
CA ASP A 324 -9.78 24.03 12.93
C ASP A 324 -10.32 25.00 11.85
N ARG A 325 -11.35 24.58 11.07
CA ARG A 325 -11.96 25.34 9.98
C ARG A 325 -13.47 25.12 9.94
N PRO A 326 -14.26 25.94 10.69
CA PRO A 326 -15.68 25.69 10.93
C PRO A 326 -16.58 25.78 9.69
N ASP A 327 -16.11 26.39 8.59
CA ASP A 327 -16.86 26.52 7.34
C ASP A 327 -16.33 25.59 6.22
N TYR A 328 -15.40 24.67 6.55
CA TYR A 328 -14.78 23.80 5.59
C TYR A 328 -15.07 22.34 5.90
N PHE A 329 -15.66 21.62 4.93
CA PHE A 329 -16.09 20.23 5.02
C PHE A 329 -15.26 19.29 4.14
N GLY A 330 -14.16 19.76 3.58
CA GLY A 330 -13.41 19.04 2.54
C GLY A 330 -13.94 19.34 1.14
N ILE A 331 -13.48 18.57 0.17
CA ILE A 331 -13.86 18.70 -1.24
C ILE A 331 -14.78 17.53 -1.61
N PRO A 332 -16.04 17.77 -2.01
CA PRO A 332 -16.92 16.68 -2.45
C PRO A 332 -16.33 15.95 -3.66
N PRO A 333 -16.47 14.61 -3.74
CA PRO A 333 -16.05 13.84 -4.91
C PRO A 333 -16.69 14.35 -6.21
N ALA A 334 -15.98 14.21 -7.34
CA ALA A 334 -16.52 14.57 -8.64
C ALA A 334 -17.70 13.68 -9.06
N ARG A 335 -17.63 12.38 -8.74
CA ARG A 335 -18.64 11.38 -9.08
C ARG A 335 -19.86 11.50 -8.18
N THR A 336 -21.07 11.50 -8.77
CA THR A 336 -22.33 11.48 -8.03
C THR A 336 -22.68 10.09 -7.52
N GLN A 337 -23.68 9.97 -6.62
CA GLN A 337 -24.13 8.67 -6.12
C GLN A 337 -24.68 7.81 -7.24
N GLU A 338 -25.49 8.38 -8.14
CA GLU A 338 -26.10 7.66 -9.25
C GLU A 338 -25.04 7.04 -10.16
N LYS A 339 -23.98 7.81 -10.49
CA LYS A 339 -22.90 7.31 -11.33
C LYS A 339 -22.06 6.24 -10.60
N LEU A 340 -21.87 6.39 -9.30
CA LEU A 340 -21.20 5.38 -8.48
C LEU A 340 -22.01 4.08 -8.46
N ASP A 341 -23.33 4.16 -8.29
CA ASP A 341 -24.23 3.01 -8.28
C ASP A 341 -24.22 2.25 -9.61
N GLU A 342 -24.20 2.98 -10.75
CA GLU A 342 -24.06 2.38 -12.09
C GLU A 342 -22.75 1.61 -12.24
N ASP A 343 -21.63 2.24 -11.89
CA ASP A 343 -20.30 1.64 -12.00
C ASP A 343 -20.20 0.41 -11.10
N TYR A 344 -20.69 0.50 -9.86
CA TYR A 344 -20.66 -0.58 -8.89
C TYR A 344 -21.52 -1.76 -9.32
N GLN A 345 -22.72 -1.51 -9.84
CA GLN A 345 -23.57 -2.57 -10.37
C GLN A 345 -22.89 -3.33 -11.51
N LYS A 346 -22.24 -2.60 -12.42
CA LYS A 346 -21.51 -3.17 -13.56
C LYS A 346 -20.38 -4.11 -13.10
N TRP A 347 -19.54 -3.67 -12.15
CA TRP A 347 -18.44 -4.47 -11.63
C TRP A 347 -18.91 -5.63 -10.75
N TRP A 348 -20.00 -5.40 -10.00
CA TRP A 348 -20.63 -6.40 -9.16
C TRP A 348 -21.19 -7.57 -9.98
N ASP A 349 -21.97 -7.28 -11.03
CA ASP A 349 -22.57 -8.29 -11.91
C ASP A 349 -21.50 -9.09 -12.68
N ALA A 350 -20.37 -8.46 -12.98
CA ALA A 350 -19.23 -9.12 -13.62
C ALA A 350 -18.38 -9.98 -12.65
N GLY A 351 -18.71 -10.01 -11.36
CA GLY A 351 -18.05 -10.86 -10.37
C GLY A 351 -16.74 -10.31 -9.81
N TRP A 352 -16.38 -9.06 -10.08
CA TRP A 352 -15.15 -8.47 -9.58
C TRP A 352 -15.22 -8.10 -8.09
N GLN A 353 -14.09 -8.20 -7.40
CA GLN A 353 -13.83 -7.48 -6.16
C GLN A 353 -13.40 -6.05 -6.51
N VAL A 354 -13.86 -5.07 -5.74
CA VAL A 354 -13.44 -3.68 -5.90
C VAL A 354 -12.83 -3.18 -4.60
N ALA A 355 -11.70 -2.50 -4.73
CA ALA A 355 -10.98 -1.83 -3.65
C ALA A 355 -11.13 -0.32 -3.86
N THR A 356 -11.93 0.36 -3.03
CA THR A 356 -12.25 1.76 -3.23
C THR A 356 -11.53 2.64 -2.21
N HIS A 357 -10.70 3.58 -2.69
CA HIS A 357 -10.14 4.66 -1.87
C HIS A 357 -11.28 5.53 -1.31
N SER A 358 -11.36 5.67 0.01
CA SER A 358 -12.36 6.52 0.66
C SER A 358 -11.93 6.87 2.10
N ASN A 359 -11.85 8.14 2.43
CA ASN A 359 -11.35 8.63 3.70
C ASN A 359 -12.41 9.30 4.58
N GLY A 360 -13.19 10.21 4.01
CA GLY A 360 -14.22 10.96 4.73
C GLY A 360 -15.47 10.14 5.00
N ASP A 361 -16.15 10.43 6.09
CA ASP A 361 -17.37 9.71 6.48
C ASP A 361 -18.49 9.81 5.43
N ARG A 362 -18.64 10.96 4.74
CA ARG A 362 -19.59 11.11 3.61
C ARG A 362 -19.17 10.28 2.40
N GLU A 363 -17.89 10.21 2.12
CA GLU A 363 -17.35 9.41 1.01
C GLU A 363 -17.58 7.92 1.25
N ILE A 364 -17.31 7.45 2.47
CA ILE A 364 -17.53 6.07 2.91
C ILE A 364 -19.03 5.72 2.88
N ASP A 365 -19.89 6.65 3.28
CA ASP A 365 -21.35 6.50 3.20
C ASP A 365 -21.81 6.26 1.77
N MET A 366 -21.30 7.02 0.80
CA MET A 366 -21.59 6.83 -0.63
C MET A 366 -21.14 5.46 -1.12
N VAL A 367 -19.95 5.02 -0.73
CA VAL A 367 -19.39 3.71 -1.12
C VAL A 367 -20.26 2.57 -0.58
N LEU A 368 -20.60 2.59 0.71
CA LEU A 368 -21.47 1.59 1.33
C LEU A 368 -22.86 1.58 0.68
N THR A 369 -23.42 2.75 0.38
CA THR A 369 -24.72 2.86 -0.30
C THR A 369 -24.69 2.19 -1.68
N ALA A 370 -23.63 2.39 -2.47
CA ALA A 370 -23.49 1.75 -3.77
C ALA A 370 -23.33 0.21 -3.66
N ILE A 371 -22.62 -0.27 -2.64
CA ILE A 371 -22.51 -1.71 -2.35
C ILE A 371 -23.88 -2.29 -1.99
N GLU A 372 -24.63 -1.66 -1.08
CA GLU A 372 -25.96 -2.07 -0.66
C GLU A 372 -26.95 -2.12 -1.85
N HIS A 373 -26.89 -1.13 -2.75
CA HIS A 373 -27.73 -1.11 -3.95
C HIS A 373 -27.38 -2.26 -4.91
N ALA A 374 -26.10 -2.56 -5.10
CA ALA A 374 -25.67 -3.65 -5.97
C ALA A 374 -26.06 -5.02 -5.39
N GLU A 375 -25.84 -5.22 -4.07
CA GLU A 375 -26.19 -6.45 -3.37
C GLU A 375 -27.70 -6.70 -3.36
N ALA A 376 -28.49 -5.65 -3.15
CA ALA A 376 -29.96 -5.77 -3.16
C ALA A 376 -30.52 -6.24 -4.51
N LYS A 377 -29.85 -5.89 -5.64
CA LYS A 377 -30.26 -6.33 -6.98
C LYS A 377 -29.77 -7.75 -7.31
N ASN A 378 -28.56 -8.10 -6.90
CA ASN A 378 -27.93 -9.37 -7.23
C ASN A 378 -27.04 -9.86 -6.07
N PRO A 379 -27.59 -10.53 -5.05
CA PRO A 379 -26.83 -10.96 -3.88
C PRO A 379 -25.63 -11.84 -4.24
N ARG A 380 -24.44 -11.49 -3.72
CA ARG A 380 -23.20 -12.24 -3.91
C ARG A 380 -22.60 -12.61 -2.55
N PRO A 381 -22.61 -13.88 -2.14
CA PRO A 381 -21.96 -14.31 -0.92
C PRO A 381 -20.45 -14.11 -1.05
N ASP A 382 -19.81 -13.64 0.01
CA ASP A 382 -18.35 -13.47 0.12
C ASP A 382 -17.71 -12.61 -1.00
N ALA A 383 -18.38 -11.49 -1.36
CA ALA A 383 -17.86 -10.58 -2.40
C ALA A 383 -16.57 -9.89 -1.98
N ARG A 384 -16.34 -9.71 -0.67
CA ARG A 384 -15.16 -9.11 -0.04
C ARG A 384 -14.76 -7.77 -0.65
N TRP A 385 -15.73 -6.92 -0.98
CA TRP A 385 -15.40 -5.58 -1.44
C TRP A 385 -14.69 -4.82 -0.34
N ARG A 386 -13.79 -3.92 -0.72
CA ARG A 386 -12.86 -3.29 0.20
C ARG A 386 -13.03 -1.79 0.19
N ILE A 387 -12.96 -1.17 1.38
CA ILE A 387 -12.76 0.27 1.52
C ILE A 387 -11.31 0.50 1.96
N GLU A 388 -10.54 1.12 1.07
CA GLU A 388 -9.15 1.47 1.32
C GLU A 388 -9.11 2.73 2.17
N HIS A 389 -8.21 2.76 3.13
CA HIS A 389 -8.04 3.77 4.17
C HIS A 389 -9.16 3.76 5.21
N ALA A 390 -10.42 3.89 4.82
CA ALA A 390 -11.58 3.87 5.74
C ALA A 390 -11.35 4.75 6.98
N SER A 391 -10.82 5.97 6.77
CA SER A 391 -10.13 6.71 7.84
C SER A 391 -11.08 7.28 8.88
N VAL A 392 -12.11 8.00 8.44
CA VAL A 392 -13.07 8.67 9.35
C VAL A 392 -14.32 7.81 9.46
N MET A 393 -14.29 6.83 10.37
CA MET A 393 -15.41 5.95 10.65
C MET A 393 -16.30 6.51 11.76
N ASN A 394 -17.53 6.01 11.81
CA ASN A 394 -18.43 6.13 12.93
C ASN A 394 -19.18 4.80 13.15
N GLN A 395 -19.95 4.70 14.23
CA GLN A 395 -20.62 3.46 14.60
C GLN A 395 -21.57 2.95 13.50
N ALA A 396 -22.35 3.84 12.89
CA ALA A 396 -23.32 3.48 11.85
C ALA A 396 -22.61 2.93 10.58
N LEU A 397 -21.50 3.54 10.16
CA LEU A 397 -20.72 3.05 9.02
C LEU A 397 -20.09 1.68 9.30
N LEU A 398 -19.60 1.45 10.53
CA LEU A 398 -19.07 0.14 10.93
C LEU A 398 -20.16 -0.94 10.93
N GLU A 399 -21.36 -0.63 11.41
CA GLU A 399 -22.51 -1.58 11.40
C GLU A 399 -22.89 -1.95 9.96
N ARG A 400 -22.92 -1.00 9.03
CA ARG A 400 -23.17 -1.26 7.61
C ARG A 400 -22.05 -2.10 7.00
N ALA A 401 -20.77 -1.73 7.21
CA ALA A 401 -19.63 -2.49 6.71
C ALA A 401 -19.66 -3.95 7.21
N LYS A 402 -20.05 -4.18 8.46
CA LYS A 402 -20.25 -5.53 9.01
C LYS A 402 -21.37 -6.28 8.30
N LYS A 403 -22.51 -5.64 8.15
CA LYS A 403 -23.71 -6.23 7.52
C LYS A 403 -23.42 -6.68 6.09
N ASP A 404 -22.71 -5.86 5.33
CA ASP A 404 -22.44 -6.06 3.91
C ASP A 404 -21.13 -6.86 3.66
N GLY A 405 -20.45 -7.33 4.72
CA GLY A 405 -19.23 -8.14 4.61
C GLY A 405 -18.03 -7.38 3.99
N VAL A 406 -18.02 -6.06 4.12
CA VAL A 406 -16.98 -5.20 3.57
C VAL A 406 -15.69 -5.32 4.39
N ILE A 407 -14.54 -5.41 3.71
CA ILE A 407 -13.23 -5.40 4.34
C ILE A 407 -12.77 -3.96 4.51
N LEU A 408 -12.32 -3.58 5.72
CA LEU A 408 -11.74 -2.27 5.99
C LEU A 408 -10.21 -2.38 5.96
N VAL A 409 -9.58 -1.76 4.96
CA VAL A 409 -8.12 -1.80 4.80
C VAL A 409 -7.56 -0.48 5.31
N PHE A 410 -7.21 -0.45 6.60
CA PHE A 410 -6.82 0.77 7.29
C PHE A 410 -5.37 1.17 7.02
N HIS A 411 -5.13 2.46 6.90
CA HIS A 411 -3.82 3.06 6.83
C HIS A 411 -3.29 3.43 8.22
N SER A 412 -2.21 2.80 8.67
CA SER A 412 -1.57 3.13 9.96
C SER A 412 -0.41 4.08 9.74
N TYR A 413 -0.67 5.38 9.58
CA TYR A 413 0.36 6.41 9.38
C TYR A 413 0.36 7.51 10.45
N MET A 414 -0.07 7.17 11.64
CA MET A 414 -0.08 8.09 12.79
C MET A 414 1.32 8.57 13.15
N TRP A 415 2.33 7.75 12.86
CA TRP A 415 3.73 8.11 13.10
C TRP A 415 4.13 9.38 12.36
N GLU A 416 3.75 9.51 11.10
CA GLU A 416 4.16 10.61 10.24
C GLU A 416 3.22 11.83 10.33
N TYR A 417 1.94 11.62 10.62
CA TYR A 417 0.89 12.63 10.42
C TYR A 417 0.06 12.92 11.67
N GLY A 418 0.57 12.64 12.88
CA GLY A 418 -0.19 12.80 14.13
C GLY A 418 -0.76 14.21 14.33
N ASN A 419 -0.03 15.26 14.00
CA ASN A 419 -0.49 16.65 14.11
C ASN A 419 -1.60 16.98 13.13
N ILE A 420 -1.48 16.53 11.86
CA ILE A 420 -2.53 16.72 10.86
C ILE A 420 -3.82 16.04 11.30
N LEU A 421 -3.72 14.82 11.83
CA LEU A 421 -4.88 14.07 12.34
C LEU A 421 -5.57 14.81 13.49
N ALA A 422 -4.83 15.54 14.32
CA ALA A 422 -5.41 16.33 15.40
C ALA A 422 -6.43 17.38 14.90
N SER A 423 -6.30 17.90 13.67
CA SER A 423 -7.25 18.84 13.06
C SER A 423 -8.65 18.27 12.85
N TYR A 424 -8.80 16.95 12.89
CA TYR A 424 -10.11 16.27 12.78
C TYR A 424 -10.94 16.32 14.08
N GLY A 425 -10.31 16.71 15.19
CA GLY A 425 -10.96 16.83 16.49
C GLY A 425 -11.10 15.51 17.26
N PRO A 426 -11.22 15.57 18.61
CA PRO A 426 -11.12 14.42 19.48
C PRO A 426 -12.22 13.36 19.25
N GLN A 427 -13.42 13.79 18.86
CA GLN A 427 -14.53 12.88 18.60
C GLN A 427 -14.21 11.96 17.41
N ARG A 428 -13.80 12.52 16.27
CA ARG A 428 -13.42 11.73 15.08
C ARG A 428 -12.18 10.90 15.35
N LEU A 429 -11.17 11.44 16.06
CA LEU A 429 -9.96 10.70 16.42
C LEU A 429 -10.26 9.41 17.19
N SER A 430 -11.32 9.39 18.00
CA SER A 430 -11.72 8.20 18.77
C SER A 430 -12.19 7.04 17.90
N MET A 431 -12.58 7.31 16.64
CA MET A 431 -13.07 6.33 15.67
C MET A 431 -12.23 6.31 14.38
N MET A 432 -11.16 7.10 14.34
CA MET A 432 -10.27 7.13 13.18
C MET A 432 -9.42 5.86 13.12
N HIS A 433 -9.38 5.22 11.92
CA HIS A 433 -8.75 3.91 11.75
C HIS A 433 -9.16 2.95 12.88
N ALA A 434 -10.44 2.61 12.92
CA ALA A 434 -11.13 2.00 14.07
C ALA A 434 -10.81 0.51 14.25
N TYR A 435 -9.51 0.13 14.29
CA TYR A 435 -9.06 -1.26 14.39
C TYR A 435 -9.71 -2.02 15.55
N ARG A 436 -9.62 -1.49 16.77
CA ARG A 436 -10.17 -2.17 17.95
C ARG A 436 -11.67 -2.40 17.83
N THR A 437 -12.40 -1.36 17.41
CA THR A 437 -13.85 -1.44 17.28
C THR A 437 -14.22 -2.43 16.16
N ALA A 438 -13.58 -2.37 15.00
CA ALA A 438 -13.85 -3.27 13.88
C ALA A 438 -13.55 -4.74 14.24
N ILE A 439 -12.40 -5.02 14.87
CA ILE A 439 -12.03 -6.37 15.33
C ILE A 439 -13.05 -6.90 16.34
N ASN A 440 -13.44 -6.11 17.33
CA ASN A 440 -14.45 -6.50 18.34
C ASN A 440 -15.83 -6.78 17.72
N MET A 441 -16.18 -6.07 16.64
CA MET A 441 -17.40 -6.32 15.88
C MET A 441 -17.29 -7.52 14.95
N GLY A 442 -16.09 -8.08 14.73
CA GLY A 442 -15.84 -9.16 13.78
C GLY A 442 -15.86 -8.71 12.30
N ILE A 443 -15.59 -7.43 12.05
CA ILE A 443 -15.40 -6.90 10.70
C ILE A 443 -14.00 -7.30 10.22
N PRO A 444 -13.84 -7.87 9.01
CA PRO A 444 -12.52 -8.14 8.45
C PRO A 444 -11.72 -6.85 8.27
N VAL A 445 -10.48 -6.85 8.77
CA VAL A 445 -9.57 -5.69 8.67
C VAL A 445 -8.22 -6.13 8.11
N ALA A 446 -7.54 -5.25 7.41
CA ALA A 446 -6.13 -5.42 7.01
C ALA A 446 -5.38 -4.11 7.15
N GLY A 447 -4.05 -4.18 7.15
CA GLY A 447 -3.17 -3.03 7.21
C GLY A 447 -2.46 -2.76 5.88
N HIS A 448 -2.08 -1.50 5.68
CA HIS A 448 -1.28 -1.11 4.53
C HIS A 448 -0.39 0.09 4.84
N SER A 449 0.65 0.29 4.04
CA SER A 449 1.54 1.45 4.14
C SER A 449 1.13 2.59 3.22
N ASP A 450 0.44 2.27 2.13
CA ASP A 450 0.22 3.23 1.04
C ASP A 450 1.55 3.81 0.49
N SER A 451 2.63 3.02 0.59
CA SER A 451 3.95 3.49 0.15
C SER A 451 3.89 4.00 -1.30
N PRO A 452 4.39 5.23 -1.57
CA PRO A 452 5.32 6.04 -0.78
C PRO A 452 4.69 7.09 0.16
N ILE A 453 3.38 7.09 0.37
CA ILE A 453 2.71 8.06 1.25
C ILE A 453 3.22 7.93 2.68
N SER A 454 3.42 6.69 3.13
CA SER A 454 4.17 6.40 4.35
C SER A 454 5.17 5.25 4.13
N ALA A 455 6.07 5.07 5.09
CA ALA A 455 7.09 4.03 4.97
C ALA A 455 6.50 2.63 4.89
N ALA A 456 6.94 1.83 3.91
CA ALA A 456 6.65 0.39 3.83
C ALA A 456 7.47 -0.36 4.90
N ASP A 457 7.12 -0.15 6.16
CA ASP A 457 7.79 -0.73 7.34
C ASP A 457 6.78 -1.39 8.28
N PRO A 458 6.49 -2.68 8.12
CA PRO A 458 5.48 -3.37 8.91
C PRO A 458 5.71 -3.31 10.41
N LEU A 459 6.96 -3.33 10.90
CA LEU A 459 7.23 -3.23 12.33
C LEU A 459 6.85 -1.86 12.89
N LEU A 460 7.07 -0.79 12.13
CA LEU A 460 6.59 0.54 12.48
C LEU A 460 5.06 0.60 12.45
N ARG A 461 4.41 0.02 11.44
CA ARG A 461 2.94 -0.02 11.36
C ARG A 461 2.33 -0.83 12.51
N ILE A 462 2.93 -1.95 12.89
CA ILE A 462 2.53 -2.73 14.07
C ILE A 462 2.66 -1.87 15.34
N GLN A 463 3.78 -1.15 15.50
CA GLN A 463 3.95 -0.20 16.61
C GLN A 463 2.84 0.87 16.62
N ASP A 464 2.50 1.46 15.48
CA ASP A 464 1.43 2.44 15.35
C ASP A 464 0.07 1.90 15.83
N MET A 465 -0.26 0.67 15.44
CA MET A 465 -1.51 0.01 15.85
C MET A 465 -1.56 -0.27 17.36
N VAL A 466 -0.41 -0.62 17.94
CA VAL A 466 -0.30 -0.99 19.38
C VAL A 466 -0.21 0.25 20.27
N THR A 467 0.51 1.28 19.86
CA THR A 467 0.75 2.48 20.67
C THR A 467 -0.20 3.62 20.37
N ARG A 468 -0.62 3.77 19.11
CA ARG A 468 -1.40 4.89 18.60
C ARG A 468 -0.71 6.25 18.82
N THR A 469 0.64 6.26 18.74
CA THR A 469 1.45 7.43 19.09
C THR A 469 2.33 7.84 17.91
N SER A 470 2.31 9.15 17.56
CA SER A 470 3.12 9.74 16.50
C SER A 470 4.60 9.86 16.87
N SER A 471 5.43 10.22 15.89
CA SER A 471 6.85 10.54 16.10
C SER A 471 7.07 11.69 17.08
N GLU A 472 6.09 12.59 17.22
CA GLU A 472 6.13 13.74 18.14
C GLU A 472 5.45 13.43 19.49
N GLY A 473 5.00 12.20 19.71
CA GLY A 473 4.38 11.78 20.98
C GLY A 473 2.86 12.07 21.06
N VAL A 474 2.23 12.50 19.97
CA VAL A 474 0.76 12.73 19.94
C VAL A 474 0.03 11.39 19.91
N VAL A 475 -0.92 11.20 20.83
CA VAL A 475 -1.77 10.00 20.85
C VAL A 475 -3.02 10.24 20.00
N VAL A 476 -3.22 9.41 18.99
CA VAL A 476 -4.34 9.50 18.04
C VAL A 476 -5.30 8.34 18.29
N GLY A 477 -6.47 8.61 18.87
CA GLY A 477 -7.49 7.59 19.13
C GLY A 477 -6.98 6.41 19.96
N GLY A 478 -6.43 6.68 21.15
CA GLY A 478 -5.81 5.67 22.03
C GLY A 478 -6.72 4.51 22.42
N ASN A 479 -8.04 4.68 22.33
CA ASN A 479 -9.05 3.64 22.53
C ASN A 479 -9.08 2.59 21.40
N GLN A 480 -8.42 2.84 20.26
CA GLN A 480 -8.34 1.93 19.12
C GLN A 480 -7.06 1.06 19.11
N LYS A 481 -6.29 1.05 20.21
CA LYS A 481 -5.12 0.17 20.36
C LYS A 481 -5.49 -1.29 20.22
N VAL A 482 -4.63 -2.06 19.58
CA VAL A 482 -4.74 -3.52 19.46
C VAL A 482 -3.55 -4.21 20.13
N SER A 483 -3.63 -5.51 20.38
CA SER A 483 -2.49 -6.30 20.84
C SER A 483 -1.46 -6.50 19.72
N VAL A 484 -0.25 -6.89 20.10
CA VAL A 484 0.83 -7.21 19.14
C VAL A 484 0.43 -8.40 18.25
N ASP A 485 -0.20 -9.43 18.82
CA ASP A 485 -0.65 -10.60 18.06
C ASP A 485 -1.72 -10.23 17.02
N GLU A 486 -2.69 -9.37 17.39
CA GLU A 486 -3.70 -8.86 16.45
C GLU A 486 -3.04 -8.02 15.34
N ALA A 487 -2.07 -7.16 15.69
CA ALA A 487 -1.37 -6.35 14.70
C ALA A 487 -0.54 -7.20 13.73
N ILE A 488 0.16 -8.23 14.20
CA ILE A 488 0.86 -9.19 13.34
C ILE A 488 -0.13 -9.91 12.43
N LYS A 489 -1.28 -10.36 12.94
CA LYS A 489 -2.32 -11.03 12.15
C LYS A 489 -2.85 -10.11 11.04
N VAL A 490 -3.11 -8.84 11.33
CA VAL A 490 -3.56 -7.82 10.36
C VAL A 490 -2.54 -7.65 9.21
N TRP A 491 -1.25 -7.68 9.54
CA TRP A 491 -0.16 -7.53 8.56
C TRP A 491 0.30 -8.85 7.91
N THR A 492 -0.37 -9.96 8.17
CA THR A 492 -0.04 -11.27 7.60
C THR A 492 -1.27 -11.99 7.06
N LEU A 493 -2.01 -12.71 7.89
CA LEU A 493 -3.15 -13.54 7.49
C LEU A 493 -4.33 -12.71 6.99
N ASP A 494 -4.65 -11.61 7.67
CA ASP A 494 -5.76 -10.74 7.26
C ASP A 494 -5.44 -9.99 5.96
N GLY A 495 -4.16 -9.62 5.74
CA GLY A 495 -3.71 -9.13 4.43
C GLY A 495 -3.93 -10.16 3.32
N ALA A 496 -3.64 -11.44 3.55
CA ALA A 496 -3.91 -12.52 2.59
C ALA A 496 -5.43 -12.72 2.36
N TYR A 497 -6.26 -12.53 3.38
CA TYR A 497 -7.71 -12.61 3.29
C TYR A 497 -8.29 -11.57 2.31
N THR A 498 -7.68 -10.40 2.20
CA THR A 498 -8.13 -9.36 1.27
C THR A 498 -8.08 -9.76 -0.20
N THR A 499 -7.32 -10.81 -0.53
CA THR A 499 -7.09 -11.28 -1.90
C THR A 499 -7.50 -12.75 -2.11
N PHE A 500 -8.29 -13.33 -1.19
CA PHE A 500 -8.71 -14.74 -1.20
C PHE A 500 -7.53 -15.73 -1.16
N GLU A 501 -6.43 -15.36 -0.53
CA GLU A 501 -5.21 -16.17 -0.47
C GLU A 501 -4.88 -16.66 0.95
N GLU A 502 -5.78 -16.50 1.92
CA GLU A 502 -5.60 -16.92 3.31
C GLU A 502 -5.40 -18.45 3.49
N THR A 503 -5.82 -19.23 2.50
CA THR A 503 -5.57 -20.68 2.49
C THR A 503 -4.19 -21.04 1.95
N SER A 504 -3.51 -20.11 1.25
CA SER A 504 -2.22 -20.36 0.62
C SER A 504 -1.04 -19.62 1.26
N LYS A 505 -1.26 -18.55 2.01
CA LYS A 505 -0.21 -17.75 2.67
C LYS A 505 -0.72 -17.05 3.95
N GLY A 506 0.14 -16.29 4.62
CA GLY A 506 -0.20 -15.41 5.74
C GLY A 506 -0.15 -16.07 7.12
N SER A 507 0.08 -17.37 7.23
CA SER A 507 0.38 -18.07 8.49
C SER A 507 1.38 -19.20 8.25
N ILE A 508 2.10 -19.60 9.31
CA ILE A 508 3.03 -20.73 9.28
C ILE A 508 2.22 -21.98 9.62
N THR A 509 1.58 -22.53 8.59
CA THR A 509 0.67 -23.69 8.69
C THR A 509 0.99 -24.66 7.55
N PRO A 510 0.97 -25.99 7.79
CA PRO A 510 1.23 -26.97 6.74
C PRO A 510 0.35 -26.74 5.49
N GLY A 511 0.97 -26.86 4.31
CA GLY A 511 0.35 -26.63 3.00
C GLY A 511 0.50 -25.21 2.47
N LYS A 512 0.74 -24.19 3.30
CA LYS A 512 0.92 -22.81 2.88
C LYS A 512 2.33 -22.53 2.36
N LEU A 513 2.45 -21.48 1.56
CA LEU A 513 3.72 -20.98 1.04
C LEU A 513 4.67 -20.62 2.18
N ALA A 514 5.91 -21.07 2.09
CA ALA A 514 6.92 -20.86 3.12
C ALA A 514 7.53 -19.45 3.06
N ASP A 515 6.66 -18.46 3.23
CA ASP A 515 7.02 -17.05 3.33
C ASP A 515 7.11 -16.67 4.81
N PHE A 516 8.30 -16.30 5.27
CA PHE A 516 8.52 -15.98 6.68
C PHE A 516 9.65 -14.97 6.88
N VAL A 517 9.64 -14.35 8.06
CA VAL A 517 10.61 -13.35 8.49
C VAL A 517 11.30 -13.81 9.76
N VAL A 518 12.60 -13.58 9.85
CA VAL A 518 13.40 -13.83 11.05
C VAL A 518 13.70 -12.48 11.73
N LEU A 519 13.29 -12.35 12.98
CA LEU A 519 13.45 -11.16 13.81
C LEU A 519 14.39 -11.47 14.99
N GLN A 520 15.27 -10.54 15.32
CA GLN A 520 16.22 -10.67 16.44
C GLN A 520 15.50 -10.80 17.80
N LYS A 521 14.32 -10.18 17.94
CA LYS A 521 13.53 -10.18 19.17
C LYS A 521 12.06 -10.44 18.88
N ASP A 522 11.36 -11.00 19.86
CA ASP A 522 9.91 -11.15 19.80
C ASP A 522 9.23 -9.78 20.02
N PRO A 523 8.40 -9.32 19.07
CA PRO A 523 7.66 -8.06 19.21
C PRO A 523 6.76 -8.00 20.44
N ARG A 524 6.35 -9.16 20.97
CA ARG A 524 5.51 -9.29 22.17
C ARG A 524 6.29 -9.13 23.48
N GLU A 525 7.63 -9.28 23.43
CA GLU A 525 8.52 -9.27 24.59
C GLU A 525 9.31 -7.95 24.74
N VAL A 526 9.14 -7.00 23.82
CA VAL A 526 9.79 -5.69 23.86
C VAL A 526 8.82 -4.59 24.30
N PRO A 527 9.31 -3.45 24.83
CA PRO A 527 8.45 -2.29 25.05
C PRO A 527 7.75 -1.86 23.74
N PRO A 528 6.44 -1.62 23.76
CA PRO A 528 5.66 -1.37 22.53
C PRO A 528 6.20 -0.24 21.63
N ASN A 529 6.80 0.79 22.22
CA ASN A 529 7.40 1.92 21.48
C ASN A 529 8.76 1.61 20.85
N THR A 530 9.27 0.38 20.98
CA THR A 530 10.53 -0.08 20.40
C THR A 530 10.35 -1.21 19.36
N ILE A 531 9.12 -1.56 19.02
CA ILE A 531 8.83 -2.62 18.04
C ILE A 531 9.46 -2.28 16.68
N LYS A 532 9.38 -1.03 16.23
CA LYS A 532 9.99 -0.55 14.99
C LYS A 532 11.52 -0.70 14.94
N ASP A 533 12.17 -0.81 16.10
CA ASP A 533 13.63 -0.88 16.22
C ASP A 533 14.14 -2.34 16.25
N ILE A 534 13.25 -3.33 16.16
CA ILE A 534 13.64 -4.74 16.10
C ILE A 534 14.38 -5.00 14.78
N VAL A 535 15.57 -5.56 14.89
CA VAL A 535 16.37 -5.92 13.71
C VAL A 535 15.72 -7.10 12.99
N LEU A 536 15.46 -6.93 11.70
CA LEU A 536 15.02 -7.98 10.80
C LEU A 536 16.27 -8.65 10.23
N GLU A 537 16.51 -9.91 10.59
CA GLU A 537 17.73 -10.64 10.23
C GLU A 537 17.64 -11.25 8.82
N ALA A 538 16.47 -11.75 8.43
CA ALA A 538 16.29 -12.35 7.12
C ALA A 538 14.81 -12.38 6.71
N THR A 539 14.58 -12.34 5.38
CA THR A 539 13.28 -12.59 4.76
C THR A 539 13.37 -13.78 3.82
N TYR A 540 12.38 -14.66 3.90
CA TYR A 540 12.28 -15.84 3.06
C TYR A 540 10.98 -15.82 2.25
N LEU A 541 11.08 -16.18 0.98
CA LEU A 541 9.98 -16.28 0.04
C LEU A 541 9.96 -17.70 -0.55
N GLY A 542 8.90 -18.47 -0.30
CA GLY A 542 8.85 -19.86 -0.70
C GLY A 542 10.04 -20.68 -0.16
N GLY A 543 10.48 -20.44 1.07
CA GLY A 543 11.63 -21.08 1.69
C GLY A 543 13.01 -20.61 1.18
N GLN A 544 13.04 -19.76 0.16
CA GLN A 544 14.29 -19.18 -0.36
C GLN A 544 14.59 -17.85 0.34
N LYS A 545 15.83 -17.66 0.80
CA LYS A 545 16.26 -16.43 1.44
C LYS A 545 16.39 -15.32 0.38
N VAL A 546 15.55 -14.28 0.48
CA VAL A 546 15.54 -13.13 -0.45
C VAL A 546 16.19 -11.88 0.16
N TYR A 547 16.36 -11.85 1.49
CA TYR A 547 17.07 -10.78 2.17
C TYR A 547 17.86 -11.33 3.37
N THR A 548 19.01 -10.72 3.65
CA THR A 548 19.81 -10.92 4.87
C THR A 548 20.29 -9.55 5.35
N ALA A 549 20.13 -9.28 6.64
CA ALA A 549 20.66 -8.06 7.24
C ALA A 549 22.18 -7.93 7.04
N PRO A 550 22.68 -6.74 6.71
CA PRO A 550 24.12 -6.51 6.62
C PRO A 550 24.78 -6.71 8.00
N PRO A 551 26.04 -7.14 8.06
CA PRO A 551 26.79 -7.22 9.31
C PRO A 551 26.77 -5.89 10.07
N LYS A 552 26.63 -5.93 11.40
CA LYS A 552 26.50 -4.73 12.26
C LYS A 552 27.54 -3.62 12.00
N ALA A 553 28.73 -3.95 11.53
CA ALA A 553 29.78 -2.97 11.20
C ALA A 553 29.46 -2.12 9.94
N VAL A 554 28.54 -2.56 9.07
CA VAL A 554 28.12 -1.86 7.83
C VAL A 554 26.80 -1.11 8.04
N ALA A 555 26.06 -1.43 9.09
CA ALA A 555 24.74 -0.83 9.38
C ALA A 555 24.82 0.66 9.84
N MET A 556 26.02 1.21 10.03
CA MET A 556 26.21 2.63 10.41
C MET A 556 26.17 3.61 9.22
N ILE A 557 26.06 3.14 7.99
CA ILE A 557 25.79 4.04 6.86
C ILE A 557 24.27 4.21 6.81
N PRO A 558 23.74 5.42 7.04
CA PRO A 558 22.31 5.67 6.86
C PRO A 558 21.94 5.24 5.44
N GLN A 559 21.06 4.26 5.31
CA GLN A 559 20.47 3.95 4.00
C GLN A 559 19.83 5.24 3.50
N PRO A 560 20.09 5.66 2.26
CA PRO A 560 19.38 6.80 1.72
C PRO A 560 17.87 6.51 1.84
N PRO A 561 17.07 7.51 2.23
CA PRO A 561 15.62 7.33 2.29
C PRO A 561 15.12 6.82 0.94
N ILE A 562 14.11 5.97 0.99
CA ILE A 562 13.49 5.37 -0.18
C ILE A 562 13.09 6.49 -1.13
N ASN A 563 13.74 6.55 -2.28
CA ASN A 563 13.43 7.52 -3.32
C ASN A 563 12.55 6.85 -4.37
N TYR A 564 11.35 7.33 -4.51
CA TYR A 564 10.35 6.79 -5.42
C TYR A 564 10.33 7.63 -6.71
N GLY A 565 10.59 7.00 -7.85
CA GLY A 565 10.49 7.61 -9.17
C GLY A 565 9.02 7.92 -9.57
N ASP A 566 8.83 8.51 -10.75
CA ASP A 566 7.49 8.89 -11.25
C ASP A 566 6.55 7.69 -11.40
N GLY A 567 5.84 7.35 -10.33
CA GLY A 567 4.67 6.50 -10.42
C GLY A 567 3.51 7.32 -11.00
N ASN A 568 3.05 6.93 -12.16
CA ASN A 568 1.77 7.37 -12.65
C ASN A 568 0.73 6.79 -11.68
N TYR A 569 0.24 7.59 -10.73
CA TYR A 569 -1.08 7.32 -10.20
C TYR A 569 -1.98 7.39 -11.42
N GLY A 570 -2.42 6.23 -11.90
CA GLY A 570 -3.37 6.16 -12.98
C GLY A 570 -4.71 6.69 -12.48
N ASP A 571 -4.83 8.00 -12.40
CA ASP A 571 -6.10 8.63 -12.68
C ASP A 571 -6.39 8.16 -14.10
N GLY A 572 -7.32 7.20 -14.24
CA GLY A 572 -7.83 6.86 -15.54
C GLY A 572 -8.31 8.17 -16.13
N ASP A 573 -7.54 8.72 -17.06
CA ASP A 573 -8.05 9.71 -17.97
C ASP A 573 -9.23 9.04 -18.68
N GLU A 574 -10.43 9.19 -18.11
CA GLU A 574 -11.67 9.14 -18.85
C GLU A 574 -11.59 10.37 -19.78
N GLU A 575 -10.87 10.23 -20.90
CA GLU A 575 -11.22 10.98 -22.09
C GLU A 575 -12.65 10.54 -22.42
N GLU A 576 -13.62 11.32 -21.96
CA GLU A 576 -14.92 11.40 -22.62
C GLU A 576 -14.61 11.84 -24.05
N ASN A 577 -14.51 10.86 -24.93
CA ASN A 577 -14.46 11.08 -26.37
C ASN A 577 -15.90 11.47 -26.80
N GLU A 578 -16.26 12.72 -26.55
CA GLU A 578 -17.43 13.35 -27.16
C GLU A 578 -17.12 13.59 -28.64
N ASN A 579 -17.01 12.55 -29.45
CA ASN A 579 -17.17 12.59 -30.91
C ASN A 579 -16.91 11.21 -31.51
N ALA A 580 -17.88 10.32 -31.45
CA ALA A 580 -18.01 9.24 -32.42
C ALA A 580 -19.45 9.27 -32.96
N PRO A 581 -19.68 9.56 -34.25
CA PRO A 581 -20.97 9.36 -34.87
C PRO A 581 -21.15 7.87 -35.19
N TYR A 582 -22.31 7.33 -34.77
CA TYR A 582 -22.95 6.04 -35.05
C TYR A 582 -22.46 4.82 -34.26
#